data_6cbed74bbd7cc6decdda2707dd4abce7
#
_entry.id   6cbed74bbd7cc6decdda2707dd4abce7
#
_cell.length_a   1.000
_cell.length_b   1.000
_cell.length_c   1.000
_cell.angle_alpha   90.00
_cell.angle_beta   90.00
_cell.angle_gamma   90.00
#
_symmetry.space_group_name_H-M   'P 1'
#
loop_
_entity.id
_entity.type
_entity.pdbx_description
1 polymer ?
#
loop_
_entity_poly.entity_id
_entity_poly.type
_entity_poly.pdbx_seq_one_letter_code
_entity_poly.pdbx_strand_id
1 'polypeptide(L)'
;MRRGELIRLDDPEYPVIEELITRAFRITGELNAGYHDAAETRAVMSELTGELIDETTWIVPPFYTDFGRFTRFGRNAFVNCGCTFMDRGGITIGDGVLIGPGVK
;
A
#
# COMPACT_ATOMS: atom_id res chain seq x y z
N MET A 1 -10.83 -13.77 1.38
CA MET A 1 -9.58 -13.30 2.01
C MET A 1 -9.71 -11.94 2.68
N ARG A 2 -10.60 -11.13 2.22
CA ARG A 2 -10.68 -9.74 2.66
C ARG A 2 -11.33 -9.50 4.01
N ARG A 3 -11.91 -10.50 4.62
CA ARG A 3 -12.69 -10.33 5.85
C ARG A 3 -11.97 -10.77 7.09
N GLY A 4 -10.64 -10.82 7.04
CA GLY A 4 -9.88 -11.31 8.17
C GLY A 4 -10.00 -12.80 8.38
N GLU A 5 -10.39 -13.53 7.36
CA GLU A 5 -10.44 -14.97 7.42
C GLU A 5 -9.07 -15.56 7.68
N LEU A 6 -9.04 -16.62 8.45
CA LEU A 6 -7.82 -17.29 8.78
C LEU A 6 -7.22 -17.94 7.53
N ILE A 7 -5.96 -17.65 7.25
CA ILE A 7 -5.24 -18.25 6.12
C ILE A 7 -4.62 -19.56 6.60
N ARG A 8 -4.90 -20.62 5.88
CA ARG A 8 -4.35 -21.93 6.18
C ARG A 8 -3.35 -22.34 5.12
N LEU A 9 -2.30 -23.02 5.52
CA LEU A 9 -1.23 -23.45 4.59
C LEU A 9 -1.74 -24.40 3.52
N ASP A 10 -2.79 -25.16 3.82
CA ASP A 10 -3.40 -26.07 2.86
C ASP A 10 -4.53 -25.45 2.04
N ASP A 11 -4.79 -24.15 2.21
CA ASP A 11 -5.79 -23.42 1.44
C ASP A 11 -5.34 -23.32 -0.01
N PRO A 12 -6.20 -23.68 -0.99
CA PRO A 12 -5.84 -23.56 -2.41
C PRO A 12 -5.46 -22.15 -2.83
N GLU A 13 -5.89 -21.13 -2.11
CA GLU A 13 -5.56 -19.73 -2.41
C GLU A 13 -4.24 -19.29 -1.78
N TYR A 14 -3.63 -20.09 -0.91
CA TYR A 14 -2.43 -19.70 -0.19
C TYR A 14 -1.27 -19.28 -1.11
N PRO A 15 -0.98 -20.00 -2.21
CA PRO A 15 0.11 -19.60 -3.11
C PRO A 15 -0.14 -18.23 -3.74
N VAL A 16 -1.39 -17.88 -4.06
CA VAL A 16 -1.75 -16.57 -4.60
C VAL A 16 -1.53 -15.49 -3.56
N ILE A 17 -1.92 -15.75 -2.32
CA ILE A 17 -1.75 -14.83 -1.20
C ILE A 17 -0.28 -14.58 -0.94
N GLU A 18 0.53 -15.64 -0.89
CA GLU A 18 1.96 -15.55 -0.68
C GLU A 18 2.63 -14.73 -1.79
N GLU A 19 2.20 -14.93 -3.03
CA GLU A 19 2.70 -14.17 -4.17
C GLU A 19 2.39 -12.69 -4.04
N LEU A 20 1.17 -12.33 -3.61
CA LEU A 20 0.78 -10.95 -3.40
C LEU A 20 1.57 -10.29 -2.28
N ILE A 21 1.81 -11.00 -1.20
CA ILE A 21 2.60 -10.49 -0.07
C ILE A 21 4.05 -10.28 -0.50
N THR A 22 4.62 -11.24 -1.21
CA THR A 22 6.00 -11.15 -1.71
C THR A 22 6.14 -9.96 -2.67
N ARG A 23 5.16 -9.79 -3.56
CA ARG A 23 5.13 -8.67 -4.47
C ARG A 23 5.10 -7.35 -3.72
N ALA A 24 4.26 -7.24 -2.70
CA ALA A 24 4.15 -6.02 -1.90
C ALA A 24 5.47 -5.70 -1.18
N PHE A 25 6.12 -6.70 -0.61
CA PHE A 25 7.40 -6.53 0.07
C PHE A 25 8.50 -6.09 -0.90
N ARG A 26 8.51 -6.63 -2.11
CA ARG A 26 9.47 -6.23 -3.13
C ARG A 26 9.29 -4.77 -3.52
N ILE A 27 8.05 -4.36 -3.75
CA ILE A 27 7.75 -3.00 -4.17
C ILE A 27 8.01 -1.99 -3.05
N THR A 28 7.55 -2.27 -1.83
CA THR A 28 7.79 -1.38 -0.69
C THR A 28 9.26 -1.36 -0.30
N GLY A 29 9.96 -2.46 -0.45
CA GLY A 29 11.41 -2.51 -0.21
C GLY A 29 12.16 -1.58 -1.14
N GLU A 30 11.79 -1.57 -2.42
CA GLU A 30 12.35 -0.66 -3.40
C GLU A 30 12.00 0.79 -3.07
N LEU A 31 10.74 1.05 -2.72
CA LEU A 31 10.29 2.39 -2.35
C LEU A 31 11.06 2.94 -1.15
N ASN A 32 11.29 2.11 -0.15
CA ASN A 32 11.88 2.54 1.13
C ASN A 32 13.40 2.52 1.13
N ALA A 33 14.05 2.00 0.10
CA ALA A 33 15.50 1.77 0.08
C ALA A 33 16.32 3.00 -0.27
N GLY A 34 15.72 4.06 -0.82
CA GLY A 34 16.45 5.24 -1.22
C GLY A 34 15.52 6.42 -1.44
N TYR A 35 16.10 7.51 -1.88
CA TYR A 35 15.32 8.73 -2.14
C TYR A 35 14.52 8.58 -3.43
N HIS A 36 13.25 8.98 -3.35
CA HIS A 36 12.37 9.13 -4.51
C HIS A 36 11.66 10.48 -4.41
N ASP A 37 11.56 11.21 -5.51
CA ASP A 37 10.74 12.41 -5.49
C ASP A 37 9.24 12.05 -5.47
N ALA A 38 8.39 13.07 -5.37
CA ALA A 38 6.95 12.84 -5.24
C ALA A 38 6.38 12.08 -6.45
N ALA A 39 6.83 12.39 -7.65
CA ALA A 39 6.35 11.74 -8.86
C ALA A 39 6.80 10.27 -8.92
N GLU A 40 8.04 10.00 -8.56
CA GLU A 40 8.57 8.63 -8.51
C GLU A 40 7.83 7.80 -7.46
N THR A 41 7.58 8.39 -6.30
CA THR A 41 6.83 7.73 -5.23
C THR A 41 5.43 7.36 -5.70
N ARG A 42 4.74 8.28 -6.38
CA ARG A 42 3.41 7.99 -6.93
C ARG A 42 3.45 6.87 -7.97
N ALA A 43 4.49 6.83 -8.81
CA ALA A 43 4.63 5.77 -9.80
C ALA A 43 4.78 4.40 -9.13
N VAL A 44 5.61 4.32 -8.09
CA VAL A 44 5.79 3.06 -7.35
C VAL A 44 4.50 2.66 -6.63
N MET A 45 3.82 3.61 -6.03
CA MET A 45 2.55 3.35 -5.34
C MET A 45 1.45 2.94 -6.32
N SER A 46 1.46 3.49 -7.53
CA SER A 46 0.52 3.08 -8.59
C SER A 46 0.76 1.63 -8.99
N GLU A 47 2.01 1.21 -9.08
CA GLU A 47 2.35 -0.19 -9.33
C GLU A 47 1.86 -1.08 -8.20
N LEU A 48 2.08 -0.66 -6.96
CA LEU A 48 1.70 -1.43 -5.77
C LEU A 48 0.19 -1.65 -5.70
N THR A 49 -0.59 -0.58 -5.87
CA THR A 49 -2.05 -0.64 -5.74
C THR A 49 -2.75 -1.14 -7.01
N GLY A 50 -2.07 -1.07 -8.14
CA GLY A 50 -2.68 -1.40 -9.43
C GLY A 50 -3.59 -0.31 -9.96
N GLU A 51 -3.60 0.86 -9.34
CA GLU A 51 -4.42 1.99 -9.72
C GLU A 51 -3.56 3.24 -9.80
N LEU A 52 -3.89 4.14 -10.71
CA LEU A 52 -3.15 5.39 -10.83
C LEU A 52 -3.38 6.28 -9.60
N ILE A 53 -2.30 6.72 -8.98
CA ILE A 53 -2.38 7.66 -7.86
C ILE A 53 -2.48 9.08 -8.41
N ASP A 54 -3.48 9.83 -7.94
CA ASP A 54 -3.69 11.20 -8.39
C ASP A 54 -2.47 12.08 -8.07
N GLU A 55 -2.14 12.98 -8.96
CA GLU A 55 -0.95 13.84 -8.82
C GLU A 55 -1.02 14.79 -7.62
N THR A 56 -2.23 15.02 -7.08
CA THR A 56 -2.42 15.85 -5.89
C THR A 56 -2.20 15.08 -4.59
N THR A 57 -2.10 13.77 -4.65
CA THR A 57 -1.88 12.93 -3.48
C THR A 57 -0.39 12.75 -3.25
N TRP A 58 0.04 12.87 -2.01
CA TRP A 58 1.44 12.75 -1.63
C TRP A 58 1.59 11.69 -0.57
N ILE A 59 2.46 10.72 -0.84
CA ILE A 59 2.80 9.66 0.11
C ILE A 59 4.28 9.79 0.42
N VAL A 60 4.60 9.92 1.70
CA VAL A 60 5.99 10.11 2.16
C VAL A 60 6.50 8.77 2.67
N PRO A 61 7.53 8.17 2.03
CA PRO A 61 8.12 6.94 2.53
C PRO A 61 8.87 7.17 3.84
N PRO A 62 9.13 6.14 4.63
CA PRO A 62 8.81 4.74 4.35
C PRO A 62 7.33 4.41 4.51
N PHE A 63 6.87 3.49 3.68
CA PHE A 63 5.48 3.02 3.67
C PHE A 63 5.50 1.49 3.70
N TYR A 64 4.63 0.91 4.53
CA TYR A 64 4.57 -0.54 4.71
C TYR A 64 3.16 -1.05 4.48
N THR A 65 3.05 -2.21 3.87
CA THR A 65 1.77 -2.87 3.65
C THR A 65 1.99 -4.37 3.45
N ASP A 66 0.95 -5.18 3.68
CA ASP A 66 1.04 -6.61 3.41
C ASP A 66 0.66 -6.95 1.96
N PHE A 67 -0.39 -6.35 1.40
CA PHE A 67 -0.78 -6.61 0.01
C PHE A 67 -0.61 -5.37 -0.88
N GLY A 68 -1.09 -4.23 -0.45
CA GLY A 68 -1.10 -3.00 -1.23
C GLY A 68 -2.20 -2.93 -2.28
N ARG A 69 -2.57 -4.07 -2.86
CA ARG A 69 -3.54 -4.16 -3.95
C ARG A 69 -4.95 -3.74 -3.56
N PHE A 70 -5.26 -3.77 -2.28
CA PHE A 70 -6.61 -3.48 -1.78
C PHE A 70 -6.71 -2.09 -1.15
N THR A 71 -5.68 -1.27 -1.34
CA THR A 71 -5.67 0.11 -0.88
C THR A 71 -5.99 1.04 -2.04
N ARG A 72 -6.86 2.01 -1.81
CA ARG A 72 -7.22 3.04 -2.78
C ARG A 72 -7.02 4.41 -2.16
N PHE A 73 -6.46 5.32 -2.95
CA PHE A 73 -6.19 6.68 -2.50
C PHE A 73 -7.02 7.66 -3.31
N GLY A 74 -7.66 8.61 -2.62
CA GLY A 74 -8.37 9.69 -3.26
C GLY A 74 -7.44 10.83 -3.68
N ARG A 75 -8.03 11.97 -3.99
CA ARG A 75 -7.31 13.17 -4.41
C ARG A 75 -6.92 13.99 -3.18
N ASN A 76 -5.85 14.76 -3.29
CA ASN A 76 -5.39 15.65 -2.21
C ASN A 76 -5.19 14.92 -0.87
N ALA A 77 -4.91 13.64 -0.91
CA ALA A 77 -4.61 12.87 0.30
C ALA A 77 -3.14 13.06 0.64
N PHE A 78 -2.83 13.08 1.93
CA PHE A 78 -1.45 13.15 2.40
C PHE A 78 -1.21 12.05 3.41
N VAL A 79 -0.26 11.16 3.09
CA VAL A 79 0.14 10.06 3.96
C VAL A 79 1.57 10.31 4.42
N ASN A 80 1.74 10.58 5.70
CA ASN A 80 3.05 10.90 6.26
C ASN A 80 3.89 9.62 6.41
N CYS A 81 5.15 9.79 6.76
CA CYS A 81 6.12 8.70 6.78
C CYS A 81 5.85 7.68 7.89
N GLY A 82 6.31 6.45 7.67
CA GLY A 82 6.24 5.39 8.67
C GLY A 82 4.87 4.74 8.84
N CYS A 83 3.93 5.00 7.93
CA CYS A 83 2.60 4.40 8.01
C CYS A 83 2.62 2.94 7.56
N THR A 84 1.76 2.13 8.17
CA THR A 84 1.59 0.73 7.82
C THR A 84 0.13 0.46 7.54
N PHE A 85 -0.17 -0.04 6.34
CA PHE A 85 -1.54 -0.34 5.91
C PHE A 85 -1.69 -1.85 5.72
N MET A 86 -2.44 -2.47 6.61
CA MET A 86 -2.77 -3.90 6.49
C MET A 86 -4.10 -3.98 5.75
N ASP A 87 -4.05 -4.13 4.43
CA ASP A 87 -5.20 -3.91 3.57
C ASP A 87 -5.92 -5.18 3.09
N ARG A 88 -5.78 -6.28 3.82
CA ARG A 88 -6.48 -7.53 3.47
C ARG A 88 -8.00 -7.34 3.38
N GLY A 89 -8.55 -6.49 4.25
CA GLY A 89 -9.97 -6.16 4.25
C GLY A 89 -10.35 -5.04 3.29
N GLY A 90 -9.36 -4.44 2.65
CA GLY A 90 -9.56 -3.27 1.81
C GLY A 90 -9.47 -1.99 2.61
N ILE A 91 -8.72 -1.02 2.09
CA ILE A 91 -8.59 0.30 2.71
C ILE A 91 -8.85 1.34 1.63
N THR A 92 -9.70 2.31 1.93
CA THR A 92 -9.94 3.44 1.04
C THR A 92 -9.65 4.72 1.78
N ILE A 93 -8.72 5.51 1.25
CA ILE A 93 -8.39 6.83 1.76
C ILE A 93 -9.16 7.83 0.92
N GLY A 94 -10.08 8.55 1.55
CA GLY A 94 -10.91 9.52 0.84
C GLY A 94 -10.17 10.77 0.41
N ASP A 95 -10.87 11.65 -0.29
CA ASP A 95 -10.29 12.90 -0.76
C ASP A 95 -9.97 13.81 0.42
N GLY A 96 -8.82 14.47 0.37
CA GLY A 96 -8.43 15.44 1.37
C GLY A 96 -8.04 14.89 2.73
N VAL A 97 -7.87 13.57 2.84
CA VAL A 97 -7.51 12.94 4.12
C VAL A 97 -6.05 13.20 4.45
N LEU A 98 -5.78 13.55 5.70
CA LEU A 98 -4.43 13.68 6.23
C LEU A 98 -4.16 12.54 7.20
N ILE A 99 -3.10 11.77 6.95
CA ILE A 99 -2.68 10.69 7.84
C ILE A 99 -1.34 11.08 8.45
N GLY A 100 -1.28 11.12 9.77
CA GLY A 100 -0.07 11.49 10.50
C GLY A 100 1.03 10.44 10.41
N PRO A 101 2.22 10.75 10.92
CA PRO A 101 3.33 9.80 10.86
C PRO A 101 3.09 8.59 11.75
N GLY A 102 3.54 7.41 11.29
CA GLY A 102 3.48 6.19 12.07
C GLY A 102 2.09 5.61 12.29
N VAL A 103 1.10 6.00 11.52
CA VAL A 103 -0.26 5.44 11.63
C VAL A 103 -0.27 4.00 11.11
N LYS A 104 -0.97 3.15 11.84
CA LYS A 104 -1.06 1.73 11.52
C LYS A 104 -2.48 1.21 11.47
#